data_a771f7e7833c0128fc6a34efbd71575f
#
_entry.id   a771f7e7833c0128fc6a34efbd71575f
#
_cell.length_a   1.000
_cell.length_b   1.000
_cell.length_c   1.000
_cell.angle_alpha   90.00
_cell.angle_beta   90.00
_cell.angle_gamma   90.00
#
_symmetry.space_group_name_H-M   'P 1'
#
loop_
_entity.id
_entity.type
_entity.pdbx_description
1 polymer ?
#
loop_
_entity_poly.entity_id
_entity_poly.type
_entity_poly.pdbx_seq_one_letter_code
_entity_poly.pdbx_strand_id
1 'polypeptide(L)'
;HDFPCAPEVVQALQDYIKEGYFTYTPHRGFPSFKQAIAKAMKERKNEDVNPDFVLPIDSAARGMKVIADAVLQPGDEVIVFDPVDFLFRTSMESAGAKVILFPTNLQSDCVSLEGLEDYITPKTKMLGFCNPHNPMGMLYKKEDLDYLLRLSEKYGFYIMNDEIWSDMIYPECEFTSLLHFGAERNARTLTVYGFSKTFGLAGLRIGCVYTMNQEMYDRVVKASLVDTTIGGIDALSQIAGEAALKYGFPRVDAFRAQIAENRDYALARIEKMPGIKCHKPQAT
;
A
#
# COMPACT_ATOMS: atom_id res chain seq x y z
N HIS A 1 13.95 -9.68 -4.06
CA HIS A 1 15.00 -8.77 -3.53
C HIS A 1 16.39 -9.06 -4.09
N ASP A 2 16.49 -9.91 -5.12
CA ASP A 2 17.77 -10.39 -5.67
C ASP A 2 18.26 -9.51 -6.84
N PHE A 3 17.56 -8.42 -7.13
CA PHE A 3 17.92 -7.46 -8.18
C PHE A 3 18.40 -6.14 -7.58
N PRO A 4 19.49 -5.57 -8.09
CA PRO A 4 19.94 -4.25 -7.66
C PRO A 4 18.88 -3.19 -8.02
N CYS A 5 18.78 -2.12 -7.24
CA CYS A 5 17.93 -0.98 -7.56
C CYS A 5 18.41 -0.25 -8.85
N ALA A 6 17.62 0.69 -9.33
CA ALA A 6 18.00 1.48 -10.50
C ALA A 6 19.32 2.24 -10.22
N PRO A 7 20.26 2.29 -11.19
CA PRO A 7 21.55 2.97 -11.02
C PRO A 7 21.41 4.44 -10.60
N GLU A 8 20.36 5.11 -11.07
CA GLU A 8 20.05 6.51 -10.75
C GLU A 8 19.75 6.71 -9.26
N VAL A 9 19.22 5.69 -8.57
CA VAL A 9 19.02 5.72 -7.12
C VAL A 9 20.38 5.74 -6.41
N VAL A 10 21.32 4.88 -6.85
CA VAL A 10 22.68 4.84 -6.30
C VAL A 10 23.39 6.16 -6.56
N GLN A 11 23.28 6.71 -7.77
CA GLN A 11 23.89 7.99 -8.14
C GLN A 11 23.34 9.14 -7.27
N ALA A 12 22.02 9.23 -7.09
CA ALA A 12 21.41 10.27 -6.25
C ALA A 12 21.92 10.22 -4.80
N LEU A 13 22.06 9.01 -4.24
CA LEU A 13 22.62 8.83 -2.90
C LEU A 13 24.09 9.27 -2.83
N GLN A 14 24.91 8.90 -3.83
CA GLN A 14 26.31 9.29 -3.89
C GLN A 14 26.49 10.81 -3.98
N ASP A 15 25.66 11.48 -4.78
CA ASP A 15 25.72 12.93 -4.95
C ASP A 15 25.31 13.65 -3.67
N TYR A 16 24.26 13.19 -2.99
CA TYR A 16 23.87 13.74 -1.68
C TYR A 16 24.97 13.57 -0.63
N ILE A 17 25.59 12.37 -0.55
CA ILE A 17 26.66 12.08 0.41
C ILE A 17 27.91 12.96 0.17
N LYS A 18 28.25 13.25 -1.08
CA LYS A 18 29.41 14.12 -1.41
C LYS A 18 29.29 15.54 -0.87
N GLU A 19 28.05 16.05 -0.71
CA GLU A 19 27.83 17.38 -0.13
C GLU A 19 28.15 17.44 1.36
N GLY A 20 28.09 16.32 2.06
CA GLY A 20 28.50 16.19 3.47
C GLY A 20 27.53 16.82 4.49
N TYR A 21 26.33 17.19 4.11
CA TYR A 21 25.34 17.78 5.01
C TYR A 21 24.31 16.75 5.46
N PHE A 22 24.36 16.37 6.74
CA PHE A 22 23.44 15.39 7.36
C PHE A 22 22.66 16.05 8.50
N THR A 23 21.95 17.13 8.18
CA THR A 23 21.12 17.85 9.14
C THR A 23 19.75 17.18 9.29
N TYR A 24 18.99 17.60 10.31
CA TYR A 24 17.59 17.18 10.42
C TYR A 24 16.81 17.56 9.16
N THR A 25 16.00 16.63 8.68
CA THR A 25 15.06 16.86 7.59
C THR A 25 13.80 17.58 8.10
N PRO A 26 13.01 18.23 7.23
CA PRO A 26 11.66 18.64 7.61
C PRO A 26 10.89 17.48 8.22
N HIS A 27 10.29 17.67 9.37
CA HIS A 27 9.67 16.59 10.16
C HIS A 27 8.65 15.76 9.35
N ARG A 28 7.87 16.41 8.46
CA ARG A 28 6.86 15.76 7.62
C ARG A 28 7.39 15.39 6.23
N GLY A 29 8.71 15.30 6.08
CA GLY A 29 9.40 14.91 4.85
C GLY A 29 9.74 16.05 3.89
N PHE A 30 10.60 15.74 2.93
CA PHE A 30 10.97 16.70 1.89
C PHE A 30 9.79 17.03 0.97
N PRO A 31 9.52 18.32 0.69
CA PRO A 31 8.48 18.70 -0.25
C PRO A 31 8.67 18.08 -1.64
N SER A 32 9.91 17.98 -2.14
CA SER A 32 10.24 17.35 -3.43
C SER A 32 9.88 15.87 -3.46
N PHE A 33 10.12 15.13 -2.39
CA PHE A 33 9.76 13.73 -2.28
C PHE A 33 8.24 13.52 -2.25
N LYS A 34 7.51 14.34 -1.48
CA LYS A 34 6.03 14.32 -1.42
C LYS A 34 5.41 14.63 -2.78
N GLN A 35 5.96 15.60 -3.52
CA GLN A 35 5.55 15.93 -4.88
C GLN A 35 5.84 14.78 -5.86
N ALA A 36 7.00 14.12 -5.73
CA ALA A 36 7.35 12.97 -6.56
C ALA A 36 6.38 11.80 -6.32
N ILE A 37 5.97 11.55 -5.07
CA ILE A 37 4.93 10.55 -4.74
C ILE A 37 3.61 10.93 -5.42
N ALA A 38 3.10 12.13 -5.21
CA ALA A 38 1.82 12.56 -5.79
C ALA A 38 1.82 12.47 -7.32
N LYS A 39 2.94 12.88 -7.96
CA LYS A 39 3.11 12.78 -9.40
C LYS A 39 3.07 11.31 -9.87
N ALA A 40 3.82 10.42 -9.22
CA ALA A 40 3.86 9.00 -9.58
C ALA A 40 2.48 8.33 -9.40
N MET A 41 1.76 8.63 -8.32
CA MET A 41 0.41 8.13 -8.10
C MET A 41 -0.55 8.59 -9.20
N LYS A 42 -0.46 9.86 -9.63
CA LYS A 42 -1.26 10.37 -10.75
C LYS A 42 -0.93 9.67 -12.06
N GLU A 43 0.34 9.56 -12.41
CA GLU A 43 0.78 9.01 -13.70
C GLU A 43 0.56 7.49 -13.81
N ARG A 44 0.73 6.75 -12.70
CA ARG A 44 0.68 5.28 -12.69
C ARG A 44 -0.69 4.71 -12.35
N LYS A 45 -1.48 5.40 -11.53
CA LYS A 45 -2.72 4.88 -10.95
C LYS A 45 -3.93 5.81 -11.13
N ASN A 46 -3.73 6.98 -11.74
CA ASN A 46 -4.75 8.02 -11.87
C ASN A 46 -5.36 8.48 -10.53
N GLU A 47 -4.53 8.56 -9.49
CA GLU A 47 -4.90 9.07 -8.18
C GLU A 47 -4.56 10.56 -8.06
N ASP A 48 -5.51 11.39 -7.66
CA ASP A 48 -5.31 12.83 -7.43
C ASP A 48 -4.88 13.08 -5.97
N VAL A 49 -3.67 12.62 -5.62
CA VAL A 49 -3.11 12.76 -4.28
C VAL A 49 -2.59 14.18 -4.08
N ASN A 50 -3.07 14.88 -3.04
CA ASN A 50 -2.48 16.14 -2.62
C ASN A 50 -1.14 15.85 -1.90
N PRO A 51 0.01 16.39 -2.36
CA PRO A 51 1.30 16.18 -1.70
C PRO A 51 1.32 16.66 -0.24
N ASP A 52 0.47 17.63 0.14
CA ASP A 52 0.38 18.08 1.53
C ASP A 52 -0.24 17.03 2.46
N PHE A 53 -0.99 16.06 1.90
CA PHE A 53 -1.58 14.94 2.65
C PHE A 53 -0.78 13.63 2.53
N VAL A 54 0.48 13.73 2.13
CA VAL A 54 1.44 12.62 2.10
C VAL A 54 2.37 12.73 3.29
N LEU A 55 2.47 11.66 4.07
CA LEU A 55 3.42 11.52 5.16
C LEU A 55 4.43 10.42 4.83
N PRO A 56 5.69 10.75 4.50
CA PRO A 56 6.77 9.78 4.43
C PRO A 56 6.98 9.08 5.77
N ILE A 57 7.27 7.78 5.72
CA ILE A 57 7.41 6.92 6.90
C ILE A 57 8.46 5.84 6.64
N ASP A 58 9.04 5.27 7.70
CA ASP A 58 10.16 4.32 7.61
C ASP A 58 9.80 2.95 7.01
N SER A 59 8.53 2.63 6.88
CA SER A 59 8.08 1.39 6.25
C SER A 59 6.56 1.34 6.10
N ALA A 60 6.06 0.55 5.17
CA ALA A 60 4.63 0.27 5.06
C ALA A 60 4.07 -0.34 6.36
N ALA A 61 4.81 -1.26 6.99
CA ALA A 61 4.42 -1.85 8.28
C ALA A 61 4.22 -0.80 9.38
N ARG A 62 5.13 0.20 9.48
CA ARG A 62 4.96 1.34 10.38
C ARG A 62 3.75 2.18 9.99
N GLY A 63 3.53 2.36 8.69
CA GLY A 63 2.35 3.06 8.16
C GLY A 63 1.04 2.43 8.60
N MET A 64 0.92 1.11 8.48
CA MET A 64 -0.27 0.38 8.96
C MET A 64 -0.49 0.56 10.47
N LYS A 65 0.59 0.49 11.28
CA LYS A 65 0.51 0.74 12.72
C LYS A 65 0.05 2.16 13.03
N VAL A 66 0.60 3.16 12.34
CA VAL A 66 0.23 4.57 12.51
C VAL A 66 -1.23 4.80 12.13
N ILE A 67 -1.72 4.20 11.04
CA ILE A 67 -3.12 4.25 10.64
C ILE A 67 -4.03 3.63 11.73
N ALA A 68 -3.66 2.47 12.25
CA ALA A 68 -4.40 1.82 13.32
C ALA A 68 -4.49 2.72 14.57
N ASP A 69 -3.38 3.31 15.00
CA ASP A 69 -3.33 4.22 16.16
C ASP A 69 -4.07 5.55 15.93
N ALA A 70 -4.15 6.00 14.67
CA ALA A 70 -4.86 7.24 14.33
C ALA A 70 -6.40 7.10 14.41
N VAL A 71 -6.91 5.88 14.27
CA VAL A 71 -8.35 5.64 14.07
C VAL A 71 -8.96 4.79 15.18
N LEU A 72 -8.25 3.74 15.63
CA LEU A 72 -8.81 2.72 16.52
C LEU A 72 -8.69 3.07 18.00
N GLN A 73 -9.65 2.57 18.77
CA GLN A 73 -9.65 2.58 20.23
C GLN A 73 -9.77 1.14 20.75
N PRO A 74 -9.30 0.85 21.96
CA PRO A 74 -9.50 -0.45 22.57
C PRO A 74 -10.98 -0.85 22.61
N GLY A 75 -11.27 -2.05 22.08
CA GLY A 75 -12.62 -2.60 22.00
C GLY A 75 -13.36 -2.33 20.68
N ASP A 76 -12.81 -1.53 19.78
CA ASP A 76 -13.32 -1.43 18.39
C ASP A 76 -13.20 -2.79 17.68
N GLU A 77 -14.12 -3.08 16.77
CA GLU A 77 -14.04 -4.24 15.89
C GLU A 77 -13.46 -3.84 14.54
N VAL A 78 -12.62 -4.72 13.99
CA VAL A 78 -12.00 -4.52 12.67
C VAL A 78 -12.18 -5.77 11.83
N ILE A 79 -12.45 -5.60 10.54
CA ILE A 79 -12.56 -6.72 9.60
C ILE A 79 -11.23 -6.87 8.88
N VAL A 80 -10.71 -8.11 8.86
CA VAL A 80 -9.48 -8.49 8.17
C VAL A 80 -9.76 -9.72 7.32
N PHE A 81 -9.34 -9.72 6.09
CA PHE A 81 -9.46 -10.88 5.20
C PHE A 81 -8.59 -12.04 5.71
N ASP A 82 -9.03 -13.27 5.48
CA ASP A 82 -8.28 -14.48 5.85
C ASP A 82 -8.29 -15.47 4.66
N PRO A 83 -7.11 -15.74 4.07
CA PRO A 83 -5.81 -15.17 4.38
C PRO A 83 -5.58 -13.77 3.79
N VAL A 84 -4.77 -12.97 4.48
CA VAL A 84 -4.19 -11.70 4.00
C VAL A 84 -2.84 -11.49 4.71
N ASP A 85 -2.05 -10.51 4.30
CA ASP A 85 -0.80 -10.14 4.97
C ASP A 85 -1.02 -9.95 6.47
N PHE A 86 -0.19 -10.63 7.28
CA PHE A 86 -0.33 -10.68 8.74
C PHE A 86 -0.21 -9.29 9.42
N LEU A 87 0.37 -8.31 8.73
CA LEU A 87 0.54 -6.95 9.24
C LEU A 87 -0.80 -6.24 9.50
N PHE A 88 -1.87 -6.58 8.77
CA PHE A 88 -3.20 -6.07 9.07
C PHE A 88 -3.62 -6.45 10.48
N ARG A 89 -3.59 -7.75 10.77
CA ARG A 89 -3.96 -8.26 12.08
C ARG A 89 -3.09 -7.69 13.18
N THR A 90 -1.76 -7.77 13.03
CA THR A 90 -0.83 -7.35 14.10
C THR A 90 -0.90 -5.85 14.38
N SER A 91 -1.07 -5.00 13.37
CA SER A 91 -1.21 -3.55 13.57
C SER A 91 -2.51 -3.18 14.28
N MET A 92 -3.62 -3.80 13.90
CA MET A 92 -4.94 -3.51 14.48
C MET A 92 -5.08 -4.07 15.90
N GLU A 93 -4.62 -5.32 16.16
CA GLU A 93 -4.60 -5.89 17.50
C GLU A 93 -3.71 -5.08 18.45
N SER A 94 -2.58 -4.57 17.98
CA SER A 94 -1.69 -3.71 18.79
C SER A 94 -2.29 -2.36 19.18
N ALA A 95 -3.35 -1.92 18.47
CA ALA A 95 -4.17 -0.75 18.84
C ALA A 95 -5.33 -1.11 19.78
N GLY A 96 -5.44 -2.37 20.21
CA GLY A 96 -6.47 -2.87 21.13
C GLY A 96 -7.78 -3.26 20.44
N ALA A 97 -7.82 -3.36 19.13
CA ALA A 97 -9.01 -3.75 18.39
C ALA A 97 -9.21 -5.28 18.41
N LYS A 98 -10.48 -5.69 18.32
CA LYS A 98 -10.89 -7.08 18.12
C LYS A 98 -10.99 -7.39 16.63
N VAL A 99 -10.19 -8.34 16.17
CA VAL A 99 -10.18 -8.75 14.75
C VAL A 99 -11.32 -9.74 14.48
N ILE A 100 -12.10 -9.43 13.45
CA ILE A 100 -13.12 -10.29 12.84
C ILE A 100 -12.55 -10.75 11.50
N LEU A 101 -12.41 -12.05 11.31
CA LEU A 101 -11.88 -12.63 10.10
C LEU A 101 -12.98 -12.82 9.05
N PHE A 102 -12.79 -12.22 7.88
CA PHE A 102 -13.63 -12.45 6.71
C PHE A 102 -12.93 -13.45 5.77
N PRO A 103 -13.54 -14.61 5.47
CA PRO A 103 -12.89 -15.61 4.64
C PRO A 103 -12.67 -15.08 3.22
N THR A 104 -11.42 -15.15 2.74
CA THR A 104 -11.07 -14.76 1.37
C THR A 104 -11.51 -15.86 0.40
N ASN A 105 -12.55 -15.62 -0.35
CA ASN A 105 -13.05 -16.54 -1.35
C ASN A 105 -12.55 -16.15 -2.73
N LEU A 106 -11.81 -17.05 -3.39
CA LEU A 106 -11.45 -16.88 -4.79
C LEU A 106 -12.62 -17.34 -5.67
N GLN A 107 -13.11 -16.43 -6.48
CA GLN A 107 -13.85 -16.78 -7.69
C GLN A 107 -12.87 -17.01 -8.83
N SER A 108 -13.33 -17.42 -10.01
CA SER A 108 -12.48 -17.85 -11.11
C SER A 108 -11.38 -16.82 -11.51
N ASP A 109 -11.65 -15.53 -11.32
CA ASP A 109 -10.83 -14.44 -11.81
C ASP A 109 -10.69 -13.23 -10.85
N CYS A 110 -11.22 -13.33 -9.62
CA CYS A 110 -11.13 -12.26 -8.62
C CYS A 110 -11.29 -12.78 -7.19
N VAL A 111 -10.98 -11.93 -6.22
CA VAL A 111 -11.39 -12.11 -4.82
C VAL A 111 -12.82 -11.61 -4.67
N SER A 112 -13.70 -12.42 -4.09
CA SER A 112 -15.10 -12.05 -3.88
C SER A 112 -15.30 -11.29 -2.57
N LEU A 113 -16.14 -10.26 -2.61
CA LEU A 113 -16.64 -9.53 -1.43
C LEU A 113 -18.06 -9.98 -1.03
N GLU A 114 -18.58 -11.05 -1.62
CA GLU A 114 -19.90 -11.59 -1.30
C GLU A 114 -19.98 -11.96 0.19
N GLY A 115 -21.04 -11.50 0.86
CA GLY A 115 -21.26 -11.72 2.29
C GLY A 115 -20.46 -10.81 3.22
N LEU A 116 -19.63 -9.90 2.72
CA LEU A 116 -18.83 -8.99 3.56
C LEU A 116 -19.74 -8.15 4.49
N GLU A 117 -20.88 -7.71 4.00
CA GLU A 117 -21.82 -6.89 4.77
C GLU A 117 -22.33 -7.59 6.04
N ASP A 118 -22.46 -8.91 6.05
CA ASP A 118 -22.91 -9.70 7.21
C ASP A 118 -21.92 -9.69 8.38
N TYR A 119 -20.66 -9.33 8.12
CA TYR A 119 -19.61 -9.20 9.14
C TYR A 119 -19.54 -7.80 9.77
N ILE A 120 -20.30 -6.83 9.23
CA ILE A 120 -20.29 -5.46 9.73
C ILE A 120 -21.23 -5.35 10.92
N THR A 121 -20.74 -4.84 12.03
CA THR A 121 -21.49 -4.57 13.25
C THR A 121 -21.47 -3.08 13.59
N PRO A 122 -22.30 -2.60 14.53
CA PRO A 122 -22.21 -1.21 15.03
C PRO A 122 -20.84 -0.85 15.66
N LYS A 123 -20.02 -1.87 15.98
CA LYS A 123 -18.65 -1.68 16.52
C LYS A 123 -17.57 -1.73 15.45
N THR A 124 -17.91 -2.07 14.21
CA THR A 124 -16.94 -2.12 13.12
C THR A 124 -16.40 -0.73 12.84
N LYS A 125 -15.11 -0.54 13.12
CA LYS A 125 -14.45 0.76 12.99
C LYS A 125 -13.51 0.84 11.79
N MET A 126 -12.92 -0.29 11.38
CA MET A 126 -11.98 -0.33 10.26
C MET A 126 -12.08 -1.66 9.51
N LEU A 127 -11.78 -1.60 8.22
CA LEU A 127 -11.56 -2.76 7.36
C LEU A 127 -10.15 -2.68 6.77
N GLY A 128 -9.38 -3.76 6.88
CA GLY A 128 -8.08 -3.92 6.23
C GLY A 128 -8.27 -4.41 4.79
N PHE A 129 -7.81 -3.63 3.82
CA PHE A 129 -7.96 -3.90 2.39
C PHE A 129 -6.60 -3.93 1.70
N CYS A 130 -6.28 -5.03 1.02
CA CYS A 130 -5.03 -5.24 0.30
C CYS A 130 -5.31 -5.39 -1.21
N ASN A 131 -4.85 -4.46 -2.01
CA ASN A 131 -5.02 -4.49 -3.46
C ASN A 131 -3.72 -4.10 -4.20
N PRO A 132 -3.09 -5.03 -4.91
CA PRO A 132 -3.42 -6.45 -5.12
C PRO A 132 -3.47 -7.27 -3.84
N HIS A 133 -4.35 -8.28 -3.82
CA HIS A 133 -4.53 -9.11 -2.64
C HIS A 133 -3.34 -10.05 -2.41
N ASN A 134 -2.63 -9.86 -1.30
CA ASN A 134 -1.57 -10.75 -0.84
C ASN A 134 -2.13 -11.69 0.25
N PRO A 135 -2.07 -13.05 0.10
CA PRO A 135 -1.17 -13.80 -0.77
C PRO A 135 -1.76 -14.27 -2.12
N MET A 136 -3.01 -13.92 -2.44
CA MET A 136 -3.69 -14.51 -3.60
C MET A 136 -3.15 -14.02 -4.96
N GLY A 137 -2.46 -12.88 -5.02
CA GLY A 137 -1.97 -12.30 -6.27
C GLY A 137 -3.11 -11.87 -7.22
N MET A 138 -4.27 -11.53 -6.67
CA MET A 138 -5.48 -11.19 -7.42
C MET A 138 -5.84 -9.72 -7.25
N LEU A 139 -6.47 -9.17 -8.29
CA LEU A 139 -7.03 -7.83 -8.29
C LEU A 139 -8.52 -7.87 -7.94
N TYR A 140 -9.04 -6.73 -7.48
CA TYR A 140 -10.47 -6.52 -7.33
C TYR A 140 -11.03 -5.82 -8.56
N LYS A 141 -12.26 -6.15 -8.93
CA LYS A 141 -12.99 -5.47 -10.00
C LYS A 141 -13.40 -4.06 -9.54
N LYS A 142 -13.60 -3.17 -10.49
CA LYS A 142 -14.01 -1.79 -10.20
C LYS A 142 -15.35 -1.73 -9.44
N GLU A 143 -16.25 -2.65 -9.74
CA GLU A 143 -17.54 -2.80 -9.07
C GLU A 143 -17.40 -3.21 -7.60
N ASP A 144 -16.40 -4.06 -7.28
CA ASP A 144 -16.09 -4.46 -5.90
C ASP A 144 -15.53 -3.28 -5.10
N LEU A 145 -14.66 -2.48 -5.72
CA LEU A 145 -14.10 -1.28 -5.09
C LEU A 145 -15.20 -0.26 -4.78
N ASP A 146 -16.12 -0.03 -5.73
CA ASP A 146 -17.28 0.84 -5.54
C ASP A 146 -18.21 0.29 -4.44
N TYR A 147 -18.43 -1.02 -4.41
CA TYR A 147 -19.22 -1.67 -3.35
C TYR A 147 -18.59 -1.48 -1.97
N LEU A 148 -17.28 -1.66 -1.84
CA LEU A 148 -16.56 -1.46 -0.59
C LEU A 148 -16.70 -0.01 -0.09
N LEU A 149 -16.56 0.98 -0.99
CA LEU A 149 -16.73 2.39 -0.64
C LEU A 149 -18.17 2.70 -0.18
N ARG A 150 -19.19 2.13 -0.86
CA ARG A 150 -20.58 2.26 -0.40
C ARG A 150 -20.82 1.67 0.98
N LEU A 151 -20.20 0.54 1.31
CA LEU A 151 -20.29 -0.02 2.66
C LEU A 151 -19.62 0.89 3.68
N SER A 152 -18.44 1.44 3.36
CA SER A 152 -17.76 2.41 4.23
C SER A 152 -18.60 3.67 4.46
N GLU A 153 -19.23 4.20 3.43
CA GLU A 153 -20.16 5.35 3.53
C GLU A 153 -21.38 5.02 4.40
N LYS A 154 -22.01 3.87 4.14
CA LYS A 154 -23.24 3.43 4.82
C LYS A 154 -23.02 3.17 6.32
N TYR A 155 -21.94 2.51 6.68
CA TYR A 155 -21.67 2.07 8.04
C TYR A 155 -20.66 2.94 8.79
N GLY A 156 -19.97 3.84 8.12
CA GLY A 156 -19.07 4.81 8.71
C GLY A 156 -17.72 4.25 9.17
N PHE A 157 -17.32 3.05 8.71
CA PHE A 157 -16.02 2.51 9.02
C PHE A 157 -14.91 3.08 8.11
N TYR A 158 -13.67 3.02 8.60
CA TYR A 158 -12.48 3.43 7.85
C TYR A 158 -11.91 2.27 7.04
N ILE A 159 -11.19 2.58 5.97
CA ILE A 159 -10.47 1.59 5.17
C ILE A 159 -8.97 1.84 5.31
N MET A 160 -8.25 0.85 5.86
CA MET A 160 -6.80 0.77 5.77
C MET A 160 -6.45 0.10 4.44
N ASN A 161 -6.05 0.90 3.46
CA ASN A 161 -5.79 0.46 2.09
C ASN A 161 -4.29 0.22 1.88
N ASP A 162 -3.89 -1.03 1.69
CA ASP A 162 -2.51 -1.41 1.38
C ASP A 162 -2.34 -1.63 -0.12
N GLU A 163 -1.59 -0.74 -0.76
CA GLU A 163 -1.25 -0.79 -2.18
C GLU A 163 0.27 -1.00 -2.42
N ILE A 164 0.97 -1.63 -1.48
CA ILE A 164 2.43 -1.84 -1.61
C ILE A 164 2.82 -2.68 -2.83
N TRP A 165 1.91 -3.51 -3.35
CA TRP A 165 2.11 -4.34 -4.53
C TRP A 165 1.54 -3.76 -5.83
N SER A 166 0.95 -2.58 -5.81
CA SER A 166 0.19 -2.00 -6.91
C SER A 166 0.97 -1.71 -8.20
N ASP A 167 2.30 -1.66 -8.13
CA ASP A 167 3.15 -1.55 -9.32
C ASP A 167 3.59 -2.92 -9.89
N MET A 168 3.29 -4.01 -9.17
CA MET A 168 3.71 -5.36 -9.53
C MET A 168 2.59 -6.18 -10.19
N ILE A 169 1.85 -5.51 -11.07
CA ILE A 169 0.74 -6.08 -11.84
C ILE A 169 1.28 -6.69 -13.12
N TYR A 170 0.83 -7.88 -13.49
CA TYR A 170 1.23 -8.50 -14.76
C TYR A 170 0.77 -7.65 -15.96
N PRO A 171 1.58 -7.60 -17.07
CA PRO A 171 1.34 -6.65 -18.16
C PRO A 171 -0.03 -6.72 -18.82
N GLU A 172 -0.66 -7.90 -18.81
CA GLU A 172 -1.99 -8.12 -19.39
C GLU A 172 -3.15 -7.76 -18.46
N CYS A 173 -2.87 -7.36 -17.20
CA CYS A 173 -3.87 -7.04 -16.20
C CYS A 173 -3.93 -5.53 -15.96
N GLU A 174 -5.12 -5.03 -15.61
CA GLU A 174 -5.37 -3.62 -15.31
C GLU A 174 -5.64 -3.44 -13.82
N PHE A 175 -4.86 -2.57 -13.17
CA PHE A 175 -5.05 -2.20 -11.78
C PHE A 175 -5.93 -0.95 -11.66
N THR A 176 -6.90 -1.02 -10.76
CA THR A 176 -7.66 0.16 -10.33
C THR A 176 -7.42 0.38 -8.85
N SER A 177 -6.95 1.56 -8.48
CA SER A 177 -6.85 1.98 -7.08
C SER A 177 -8.22 2.32 -6.49
N LEU A 178 -8.38 2.09 -5.19
CA LEU A 178 -9.56 2.56 -4.46
C LEU A 178 -9.70 4.10 -4.54
N LEU A 179 -8.59 4.82 -4.60
CA LEU A 179 -8.57 6.30 -4.68
C LEU A 179 -8.97 6.86 -6.06
N HIS A 180 -9.09 6.00 -7.08
CA HIS A 180 -9.63 6.39 -8.40
C HIS A 180 -11.04 7.02 -8.31
N PHE A 181 -11.81 6.66 -7.29
CA PHE A 181 -13.18 7.18 -7.10
C PHE A 181 -13.24 8.60 -6.49
N GLY A 182 -12.11 9.24 -6.31
CA GLY A 182 -12.01 10.63 -5.86
C GLY A 182 -12.10 10.84 -4.34
N ALA A 183 -11.83 12.09 -3.93
CA ALA A 183 -11.63 12.45 -2.53
C ALA A 183 -12.90 12.30 -1.67
N GLU A 184 -14.07 12.64 -2.21
CA GLU A 184 -15.34 12.58 -1.49
C GLU A 184 -15.66 11.16 -1.05
N ARG A 185 -15.57 10.19 -1.99
CA ARG A 185 -15.78 8.77 -1.72
C ARG A 185 -14.73 8.19 -0.79
N ASN A 186 -13.51 8.70 -0.83
CA ASN A 186 -12.36 8.23 -0.05
C ASN A 186 -12.09 9.05 1.22
N ALA A 187 -13.08 9.75 1.74
CA ALA A 187 -12.94 10.55 2.96
C ALA A 187 -12.52 9.72 4.20
N ARG A 188 -12.73 8.40 4.18
CA ARG A 188 -12.36 7.45 5.24
C ARG A 188 -11.29 6.45 4.82
N THR A 189 -10.63 6.66 3.67
CA THR A 189 -9.56 5.78 3.19
C THR A 189 -8.20 6.34 3.59
N LEU A 190 -7.37 5.49 4.20
CA LEU A 190 -5.98 5.77 4.54
C LEU A 190 -5.11 4.76 3.82
N THR A 191 -4.27 5.24 2.92
CA THR A 191 -3.49 4.38 2.02
C THR A 191 -2.05 4.28 2.46
N VAL A 192 -1.52 3.06 2.41
CA VAL A 192 -0.09 2.75 2.62
C VAL A 192 0.52 2.39 1.28
N TYR A 193 1.67 2.99 0.98
CA TYR A 193 2.51 2.65 -0.14
C TYR A 193 3.96 2.46 0.31
N GLY A 194 4.68 1.53 -0.30
CA GLY A 194 6.05 1.22 0.09
C GLY A 194 6.97 0.95 -1.11
N PHE A 195 8.23 1.26 -0.93
CA PHE A 195 9.27 1.16 -1.97
C PHE A 195 9.99 -0.20 -1.96
N SER A 196 9.67 -1.03 -0.96
CA SER A 196 10.35 -2.31 -0.74
C SER A 196 10.14 -3.31 -1.86
N LYS A 197 8.93 -3.35 -2.42
CA LYS A 197 8.51 -4.35 -3.42
C LYS A 197 8.79 -3.84 -4.84
N THR A 198 8.30 -2.65 -5.15
CA THR A 198 8.43 -2.03 -6.46
C THR A 198 9.88 -1.76 -6.85
N PHE A 199 10.67 -1.19 -5.93
CA PHE A 199 12.02 -0.70 -6.25
C PHE A 199 13.15 -1.47 -5.58
N GLY A 200 12.84 -2.48 -4.75
CA GLY A 200 13.86 -3.26 -4.04
C GLY A 200 14.55 -2.50 -2.89
N LEU A 201 13.93 -1.44 -2.35
CA LEU A 201 14.52 -0.56 -1.35
C LEU A 201 14.18 -0.92 0.11
N ALA A 202 13.89 -2.19 0.38
CA ALA A 202 13.50 -2.65 1.71
C ALA A 202 14.51 -2.28 2.82
N GLY A 203 15.80 -2.32 2.48
CA GLY A 203 16.90 -1.99 3.42
C GLY A 203 17.00 -0.52 3.78
N LEU A 204 16.49 0.37 2.92
CA LEU A 204 16.43 1.82 3.18
C LEU A 204 15.24 2.24 4.02
N ARG A 205 14.36 1.32 4.38
CA ARG A 205 13.22 1.57 5.27
C ARG A 205 12.39 2.78 4.85
N ILE A 206 11.71 2.68 3.71
CA ILE A 206 10.96 3.80 3.13
C ILE A 206 9.58 3.40 2.66
N GLY A 207 8.60 4.22 2.98
CA GLY A 207 7.20 4.15 2.58
C GLY A 207 6.51 5.49 2.80
N CYS A 208 5.22 5.52 2.61
CA CYS A 208 4.39 6.66 2.95
C CYS A 208 2.97 6.22 3.32
N VAL A 209 2.32 7.07 4.10
CA VAL A 209 0.87 7.07 4.29
C VAL A 209 0.31 8.31 3.62
N TYR A 210 -0.79 8.18 2.91
CA TYR A 210 -1.49 9.32 2.35
C TYR A 210 -3.00 9.17 2.47
N THR A 211 -3.68 10.28 2.49
CA THR A 211 -5.13 10.39 2.64
C THR A 211 -5.68 11.38 1.63
N MET A 212 -7.02 11.44 1.52
CA MET A 212 -7.67 12.37 0.61
C MET A 212 -8.23 13.63 1.32
N ASN A 213 -8.04 13.77 2.64
CA ASN A 213 -8.51 14.94 3.37
C ASN A 213 -7.60 15.32 4.56
N GLN A 214 -7.73 16.59 4.98
CA GLN A 214 -6.93 17.21 6.04
C GLN A 214 -7.15 16.54 7.40
N GLU A 215 -8.39 16.24 7.77
CA GLU A 215 -8.69 15.68 9.10
C GLU A 215 -7.97 14.33 9.31
N MET A 216 -8.03 13.46 8.31
CA MET A 216 -7.35 12.17 8.39
C MET A 216 -5.82 12.34 8.39
N TYR A 217 -5.30 13.27 7.59
CA TYR A 217 -3.88 13.58 7.60
C TYR A 217 -3.40 14.04 8.98
N ASP A 218 -4.14 14.97 9.62
CA ASP A 218 -3.79 15.47 10.96
C ASP A 218 -3.81 14.36 12.03
N ARG A 219 -4.75 13.42 11.94
CA ARG A 219 -4.79 12.24 12.81
C ARG A 219 -3.57 11.35 12.60
N VAL A 220 -3.18 11.09 11.35
CA VAL A 220 -1.99 10.30 11.00
C VAL A 220 -0.72 10.99 11.51
N VAL A 221 -0.56 12.29 11.28
CA VAL A 221 0.57 13.08 11.78
C VAL A 221 0.68 12.97 13.31
N LYS A 222 -0.42 13.15 14.02
CA LYS A 222 -0.45 13.04 15.49
C LYS A 222 -0.05 11.64 15.98
N ALA A 223 -0.60 10.59 15.37
CA ALA A 223 -0.31 9.21 15.75
C ALA A 223 1.14 8.79 15.41
N SER A 224 1.71 9.35 14.34
CA SER A 224 3.08 9.04 13.92
C SER A 224 4.15 9.63 14.82
N LEU A 225 3.82 10.65 15.62
CA LEU A 225 4.75 11.44 16.43
C LEU A 225 5.80 12.19 15.60
N VAL A 226 5.57 12.37 14.30
CA VAL A 226 6.54 12.94 13.36
C VAL A 226 6.93 14.39 13.69
N ASP A 227 6.02 15.16 14.28
CA ASP A 227 6.28 16.53 14.75
C ASP A 227 7.14 16.57 16.04
N THR A 228 7.58 15.43 16.52
CA THR A 228 8.49 15.27 17.64
C THR A 228 9.84 14.72 17.15
N THR A 229 10.84 14.61 18.01
CA THR A 229 12.14 14.00 17.66
C THR A 229 12.09 12.47 17.53
N ILE A 230 10.97 11.83 17.85
CA ILE A 230 10.80 10.37 17.83
C ILE A 230 10.40 9.86 16.43
N GLY A 231 9.61 10.65 15.71
CA GLY A 231 9.11 10.28 14.38
C GLY A 231 9.96 10.87 13.27
N GLY A 232 9.62 10.51 12.03
CA GLY A 232 10.26 11.02 10.84
C GLY A 232 11.08 9.95 10.11
N ILE A 233 11.50 10.32 8.91
CA ILE A 233 12.29 9.48 8.02
C ILE A 233 13.60 10.22 7.67
N ASP A 234 14.70 9.49 7.57
CA ASP A 234 16.01 10.05 7.26
C ASP A 234 16.10 10.63 5.83
N ALA A 235 17.11 11.47 5.60
CA ALA A 235 17.32 12.13 4.32
C ALA A 235 17.64 11.13 3.19
N LEU A 236 18.52 10.15 3.46
CA LEU A 236 18.98 9.21 2.42
C LEU A 236 17.84 8.37 1.88
N SER A 237 16.93 7.93 2.74
CA SER A 237 15.73 7.18 2.34
C SER A 237 14.83 8.02 1.44
N GLN A 238 14.62 9.29 1.75
CA GLN A 238 13.81 10.19 0.94
C GLN A 238 14.45 10.48 -0.42
N ILE A 239 15.75 10.76 -0.47
CA ILE A 239 16.51 10.95 -1.72
C ILE A 239 16.42 9.71 -2.61
N ALA A 240 16.64 8.52 -2.02
CA ALA A 240 16.51 7.25 -2.75
C ALA A 240 15.11 7.04 -3.29
N GLY A 241 14.09 7.31 -2.49
CA GLY A 241 12.68 7.18 -2.89
C GLY A 241 12.29 8.15 -4.00
N GLU A 242 12.73 9.40 -3.92
CA GLU A 242 12.50 10.40 -4.96
C GLU A 242 13.15 9.99 -6.29
N ALA A 243 14.40 9.52 -6.26
CA ALA A 243 15.10 9.03 -7.44
C ALA A 243 14.41 7.76 -8.02
N ALA A 244 13.96 6.85 -7.16
CA ALA A 244 13.24 5.66 -7.58
C ALA A 244 11.93 5.99 -8.31
N LEU A 245 11.15 6.95 -7.81
CA LEU A 245 9.92 7.41 -8.47
C LEU A 245 10.18 8.11 -9.80
N LYS A 246 11.29 8.86 -9.90
CA LYS A 246 11.63 9.58 -11.13
C LYS A 246 12.20 8.69 -12.23
N TYR A 247 13.00 7.69 -11.87
CA TYR A 247 13.84 6.95 -12.82
C TYR A 247 13.68 5.43 -12.76
N GLY A 248 13.07 4.88 -11.71
CA GLY A 248 13.02 3.44 -11.46
C GLY A 248 11.98 2.66 -12.26
N PHE A 249 10.91 3.30 -12.75
CA PHE A 249 9.79 2.60 -13.38
C PHE A 249 10.15 1.81 -14.66
N PRO A 250 11.03 2.25 -15.56
CA PRO A 250 11.44 1.43 -16.70
C PRO A 250 12.02 0.08 -16.29
N ARG A 251 12.74 0.03 -15.16
CA ARG A 251 13.28 -1.21 -14.60
C ARG A 251 12.16 -2.08 -13.98
N VAL A 252 11.19 -1.46 -13.30
CA VAL A 252 10.01 -2.15 -12.78
C VAL A 252 9.23 -2.81 -13.92
N ASP A 253 9.01 -2.10 -15.01
CA ASP A 253 8.26 -2.62 -16.17
C ASP A 253 9.01 -3.78 -16.85
N ALA A 254 10.34 -3.70 -16.99
CA ALA A 254 11.16 -4.81 -17.48
C ALA A 254 11.11 -6.03 -16.53
N PHE A 255 11.14 -5.79 -15.22
CA PHE A 255 11.02 -6.85 -14.22
C PHE A 255 9.63 -7.52 -14.27
N ARG A 256 8.55 -6.74 -14.41
CA ARG A 256 7.19 -7.26 -14.57
C ARG A 256 7.07 -8.20 -15.78
N ALA A 257 7.69 -7.88 -16.90
CA ALA A 257 7.72 -8.75 -18.07
C ALA A 257 8.42 -10.07 -17.76
N GLN A 258 9.57 -10.03 -17.08
CA GLN A 258 10.32 -11.25 -16.71
C GLN A 258 9.54 -12.15 -15.74
N ILE A 259 8.89 -11.58 -14.73
CA ILE A 259 8.09 -12.39 -13.79
C ILE A 259 6.82 -12.95 -14.43
N ALA A 260 6.27 -12.28 -15.47
CA ALA A 260 5.17 -12.82 -16.26
C ALA A 260 5.59 -14.10 -17.03
N GLU A 261 6.77 -14.10 -17.65
CA GLU A 261 7.34 -15.29 -18.28
C GLU A 261 7.55 -16.42 -17.27
N ASN A 262 8.10 -16.10 -16.09
CA ASN A 262 8.32 -17.08 -15.03
C ASN A 262 6.99 -17.68 -14.52
N ARG A 263 5.96 -16.85 -14.35
CA ARG A 263 4.61 -17.29 -13.99
C ARG A 263 4.05 -18.26 -15.03
N ASP A 264 4.08 -17.89 -16.29
CA ASP A 264 3.50 -18.67 -17.37
C ASP A 264 4.23 -20.00 -17.55
N TYR A 265 5.57 -19.99 -17.39
CA TYR A 265 6.36 -21.21 -17.33
C TYR A 265 5.95 -22.14 -16.17
N ALA A 266 5.78 -21.57 -14.96
CA ALA A 266 5.36 -22.33 -13.78
C ALA A 266 3.96 -22.92 -13.95
N LEU A 267 2.99 -22.14 -14.44
CA LEU A 267 1.61 -22.60 -14.70
C LEU A 267 1.58 -23.75 -15.71
N ALA A 268 2.31 -23.65 -16.82
CA ALA A 268 2.39 -24.72 -17.82
C ALA A 268 3.02 -26.04 -17.28
N ARG A 269 3.85 -25.95 -16.23
CA ARG A 269 4.37 -27.12 -15.53
C ARG A 269 3.36 -27.70 -14.55
N ILE A 270 2.71 -26.83 -13.75
CA ILE A 270 1.71 -27.23 -12.76
C ILE A 270 0.51 -27.92 -13.42
N GLU A 271 0.05 -27.45 -14.58
CA GLU A 271 -1.05 -28.03 -15.33
C GLU A 271 -0.82 -29.52 -15.67
N LYS A 272 0.44 -29.93 -15.82
CA LYS A 272 0.83 -31.31 -16.10
C LYS A 272 1.00 -32.17 -14.85
N MET A 273 0.83 -31.61 -13.64
CA MET A 273 1.01 -32.30 -12.36
C MET A 273 -0.33 -32.86 -11.86
N PRO A 274 -0.50 -34.18 -11.76
CA PRO A 274 -1.74 -34.78 -11.26
C PRO A 274 -2.05 -34.33 -9.83
N GLY A 275 -3.30 -33.91 -9.59
CA GLY A 275 -3.78 -33.55 -8.25
C GLY A 275 -3.40 -32.12 -7.78
N ILE A 276 -2.65 -31.35 -8.57
CA ILE A 276 -2.31 -29.96 -8.27
C ILE A 276 -3.13 -29.02 -9.16
N LYS A 277 -3.71 -28.01 -8.54
CA LYS A 277 -4.40 -26.90 -9.22
C LYS A 277 -3.83 -25.57 -8.75
N CYS A 278 -3.70 -24.62 -9.66
CA CYS A 278 -3.27 -23.28 -9.36
C CYS A 278 -4.13 -22.29 -10.16
N HIS A 279 -4.57 -21.21 -9.53
CA HIS A 279 -5.15 -20.10 -10.28
C HIS A 279 -4.04 -19.29 -10.96
N LYS A 280 -4.37 -18.56 -12.03
CA LYS A 280 -3.44 -17.66 -12.68
C LYS A 280 -3.43 -16.33 -11.91
N PRO A 281 -2.33 -15.96 -11.25
CA PRO A 281 -2.28 -14.68 -10.54
C PRO A 281 -2.22 -13.51 -11.52
N GLN A 282 -2.79 -12.38 -11.09
CA GLN A 282 -2.84 -11.12 -11.85
C GLN A 282 -1.77 -10.13 -11.37
N ALA A 283 -1.21 -10.39 -10.19
CA ALA A 283 -0.13 -9.63 -9.56
C ALA A 283 0.78 -10.56 -8.77
N THR A 284 1.92 -10.04 -8.29
CA THR A 284 2.88 -10.78 -7.48
C THR A 284 3.09 -10.11 -6.13
#